data_924df286df5c43c094a932f164487871
#
_entry.id   924df286df5c43c094a932f164487871
#
_cell.length_a   1.000
_cell.length_b   1.000
_cell.length_c   1.000
_cell.angle_alpha   90.00
_cell.angle_beta   90.00
_cell.angle_gamma   90.00
#
_symmetry.space_group_name_H-M   'P 1'
#
loop_
_entity.id
_entity.type
_entity.pdbx_description
1 polymer ?
#
loop_
_entity_poly.entity_id
_entity_poly.type
_entity_poly.pdbx_seq_one_letter_code
_entity_poly.pdbx_strand_id
1 'polypeptide(L)'
;RLDDPFARVGLTILRGTGLRIGELLELELDAIVDYGPAGSWLRVPLGKLNTERVVPLDAATLDAFDDWFSRRQQQRAIPHSRHGRPVDFVFVENGGHLGPARIQRGLRDAVRAAAITGVNGQPLRIVAHQLRHTYATSLVNAGMTLQALMQLLGHSSPEMTMRYAQ
;
A
#
# COMPACT_ATOMS: atom_id res chain seq x y z
N ARG A 1 -13.91 -14.94 1.45
CA ARG A 1 -12.48 -14.92 1.07
C ARG A 1 -12.35 -14.14 -0.23
N LEU A 2 -11.39 -13.22 -0.32
CA LEU A 2 -11.14 -12.45 -1.53
C LEU A 2 -10.44 -13.35 -2.55
N ASP A 3 -11.08 -13.60 -3.70
CA ASP A 3 -10.59 -14.58 -4.69
C ASP A 3 -9.51 -13.99 -5.60
N ASP A 4 -9.52 -12.67 -5.83
CA ASP A 4 -8.50 -12.00 -6.64
C ASP A 4 -7.16 -11.90 -5.88
N PRO A 5 -6.10 -12.61 -6.33
CA PRO A 5 -4.82 -12.61 -5.63
C PRO A 5 -4.14 -11.24 -5.63
N PHE A 6 -4.27 -10.45 -6.69
CA PHE A 6 -3.71 -9.08 -6.74
C PHE A 6 -4.36 -8.18 -5.71
N ALA A 7 -5.70 -8.23 -5.62
CA ALA A 7 -6.44 -7.42 -4.67
C ALA A 7 -6.15 -7.86 -3.23
N ARG A 8 -6.10 -9.17 -2.96
CA ARG A 8 -5.81 -9.70 -1.63
C ARG A 8 -4.45 -9.21 -1.11
N VAL A 9 -3.41 -9.39 -1.89
CA VAL A 9 -2.06 -8.97 -1.50
C VAL A 9 -1.96 -7.44 -1.46
N GLY A 10 -2.44 -6.74 -2.48
CA GLY A 10 -2.41 -5.29 -2.52
C GLY A 10 -3.13 -4.62 -1.35
N LEU A 11 -4.30 -5.12 -0.96
CA LEU A 11 -5.05 -4.58 0.19
C LEU A 11 -4.37 -4.88 1.52
N THR A 12 -3.72 -6.04 1.66
CA THR A 12 -2.93 -6.37 2.86
C THR A 12 -1.75 -5.39 3.00
N ILE A 13 -1.04 -5.12 1.92
CA ILE A 13 0.07 -4.16 1.91
C ILE A 13 -0.42 -2.75 2.21
N LEU A 14 -1.50 -2.28 1.56
CA LEU A 14 -2.06 -0.95 1.83
C LEU A 14 -2.45 -0.76 3.30
N ARG A 15 -3.06 -1.78 3.89
CA ARG A 15 -3.46 -1.76 5.31
C ARG A 15 -2.25 -1.72 6.25
N GLY A 16 -1.20 -2.50 5.94
CA GLY A 16 -0.02 -2.65 6.81
C GLY A 16 1.04 -1.55 6.63
N THR A 17 0.94 -0.71 5.60
CA THR A 17 1.96 0.30 5.28
C THR A 17 1.44 1.72 5.15
N GLY A 18 0.13 1.89 5.01
CA GLY A 18 -0.47 3.20 4.75
C GLY A 18 -0.09 3.82 3.41
N LEU A 19 0.38 3.05 2.44
CA LEU A 19 0.69 3.54 1.10
C LEU A 19 -0.55 4.13 0.39
N ARG A 20 -0.31 5.07 -0.51
CA ARG A 20 -1.29 5.40 -1.54
C ARG A 20 -1.37 4.29 -2.58
N ILE A 21 -2.54 4.11 -3.20
CA ILE A 21 -2.70 3.06 -4.22
C ILE A 21 -1.71 3.21 -5.39
N GLY A 22 -1.40 4.45 -5.80
CA GLY A 22 -0.39 4.70 -6.83
C GLY A 22 1.02 4.29 -6.39
N GLU A 23 1.37 4.50 -5.13
CA GLU A 23 2.66 4.07 -4.57
C GLU A 23 2.76 2.54 -4.51
N LEU A 24 1.67 1.85 -4.14
CA LEU A 24 1.59 0.39 -4.18
C LEU A 24 1.87 -0.15 -5.57
N LEU A 25 1.25 0.42 -6.60
CA LEU A 25 1.37 -0.03 -7.98
C LEU A 25 2.75 0.23 -8.59
N GLU A 26 3.48 1.21 -8.06
CA GLU A 26 4.84 1.55 -8.48
C GLU A 26 5.94 0.84 -7.66
N LEU A 27 5.58 -0.07 -6.74
CA LEU A 27 6.57 -0.85 -5.98
C LEU A 27 7.42 -1.70 -6.90
N GLU A 28 8.73 -1.67 -6.65
CA GLU A 28 9.73 -2.46 -7.36
C GLU A 28 10.06 -3.74 -6.60
N LEU A 29 10.56 -4.78 -7.29
CA LEU A 29 10.86 -6.08 -6.68
C LEU A 29 11.93 -6.00 -5.59
N ASP A 30 12.85 -5.04 -5.67
CA ASP A 30 13.92 -4.82 -4.70
C ASP A 30 13.54 -3.80 -3.60
N ALA A 31 12.25 -3.47 -3.47
CA ALA A 31 11.79 -2.46 -2.52
C ALA A 31 11.89 -2.89 -1.04
N ILE A 32 11.94 -4.19 -0.76
CA ILE A 32 12.09 -4.70 0.61
C ILE A 32 13.57 -4.71 0.97
N VAL A 33 13.90 -4.03 2.07
CA VAL A 33 15.26 -3.94 2.59
C VAL A 33 15.28 -4.55 4.00
N ASP A 34 16.17 -5.50 4.22
CA ASP A 34 16.42 -6.09 5.53
C ASP A 34 17.52 -5.31 6.25
N TYR A 35 17.18 -4.72 7.39
CA TYR A 35 18.10 -4.01 8.26
C TYR A 35 18.51 -4.86 9.49
N GLY A 36 18.44 -6.18 9.39
CA GLY A 36 18.83 -7.11 10.46
C GLY A 36 17.98 -6.91 11.73
N PRO A 37 18.60 -6.55 12.88
CA PRO A 37 17.85 -6.36 14.13
C PRO A 37 16.77 -5.27 14.07
N ALA A 38 16.91 -4.31 13.15
CA ALA A 38 15.91 -3.26 12.93
C ALA A 38 14.73 -3.72 12.06
N GLY A 39 14.72 -4.99 11.59
CA GLY A 39 13.65 -5.60 10.85
C GLY A 39 13.65 -5.25 9.36
N SER A 40 12.59 -5.65 8.69
CA SER A 40 12.39 -5.40 7.25
C SER A 40 11.60 -4.12 7.02
N TRP A 41 12.03 -3.36 6.02
CA TRP A 41 11.47 -2.06 5.67
C TRP A 41 11.15 -2.02 4.18
N LEU A 42 10.11 -1.29 3.83
CA LEU A 42 9.70 -1.07 2.46
C LEU A 42 10.18 0.30 1.97
N ARG A 43 11.01 0.30 0.95
CA ARG A 43 11.39 1.51 0.24
C ARG A 43 10.27 1.91 -0.71
N VAL A 44 9.65 3.06 -0.45
CA VAL A 44 8.57 3.60 -1.26
C VAL A 44 9.17 4.46 -2.38
N PRO A 45 8.83 4.18 -3.65
CA PRO A 45 9.36 4.94 -4.78
C PRO A 45 9.02 6.43 -4.68
N LEU A 46 9.89 7.24 -5.26
CA LEU A 46 9.72 8.69 -5.36
C LEU A 46 8.41 9.03 -6.08
N GLY A 47 7.49 9.65 -5.35
CA GLY A 47 6.29 10.25 -5.93
C GLY A 47 6.59 11.58 -6.63
N LYS A 48 5.54 12.33 -7.00
CA LYS A 48 5.64 13.65 -7.63
C LYS A 48 6.51 14.67 -6.85
N LEU A 49 6.67 14.46 -5.54
CA LEU A 49 7.39 15.36 -4.63
C LEU A 49 8.85 14.97 -4.41
N ASN A 50 9.36 14.00 -5.16
CA ASN A 50 10.76 13.55 -5.15
C ASN A 50 11.30 13.16 -3.75
N THR A 51 10.44 12.69 -2.86
CA THR A 51 10.81 12.25 -1.50
C THR A 51 10.78 10.73 -1.41
N GLU A 52 11.94 10.11 -1.39
CA GLU A 52 12.08 8.70 -1.03
C GLU A 52 11.83 8.54 0.47
N ARG A 53 11.06 7.52 0.83
CA ARG A 53 10.85 7.17 2.24
C ARG A 53 10.84 5.66 2.43
N VAL A 54 11.07 5.24 3.66
CA VAL A 54 10.98 3.84 4.06
C VAL A 54 9.87 3.68 5.09
N VAL A 55 9.17 2.55 5.01
CA VAL A 55 8.07 2.21 5.90
C VAL A 55 8.36 0.86 6.54
N PRO A 56 8.25 0.71 7.87
CA PRO A 56 8.48 -0.57 8.53
C PRO A 56 7.43 -1.58 8.10
N LEU A 57 7.84 -2.84 7.95
CA LEU A 57 6.96 -3.96 7.62
C LEU A 57 6.68 -4.79 8.87
N ASP A 58 5.39 -5.00 9.17
CA ASP A 58 4.97 -5.99 10.14
C ASP A 58 5.03 -7.42 9.53
N ALA A 59 4.96 -8.43 10.39
CA ALA A 59 5.05 -9.82 9.98
C ALA A 59 3.96 -10.19 8.95
N ALA A 60 2.73 -9.75 9.15
CA ALA A 60 1.61 -10.07 8.25
C ALA A 60 1.81 -9.47 6.86
N THR A 61 2.35 -8.26 6.77
CA THR A 61 2.64 -7.61 5.49
C THR A 61 3.83 -8.26 4.80
N LEU A 62 4.87 -8.63 5.54
CA LEU A 62 6.02 -9.34 5.00
C LEU A 62 5.61 -10.71 4.46
N ASP A 63 4.82 -11.48 5.21
CA ASP A 63 4.28 -12.77 4.77
C ASP A 63 3.45 -12.63 3.47
N ALA A 64 2.70 -11.52 3.33
CA ALA A 64 1.94 -11.26 2.11
C ALA A 64 2.85 -11.01 0.90
N PHE A 65 3.97 -10.32 1.08
CA PHE A 65 4.98 -10.17 0.02
C PHE A 65 5.63 -11.51 -0.34
N ASP A 66 6.03 -12.31 0.66
CA ASP A 66 6.68 -13.61 0.45
C ASP A 66 5.75 -14.57 -0.28
N ASP A 67 4.47 -14.65 0.13
CA ASP A 67 3.45 -15.42 -0.56
C ASP A 67 3.26 -14.96 -2.02
N TRP A 68 3.25 -13.65 -2.25
CA TRP A 68 3.14 -13.08 -3.59
C TRP A 68 4.35 -13.43 -4.45
N PHE A 69 5.56 -13.23 -3.96
CA PHE A 69 6.79 -13.52 -4.70
C PHE A 69 6.93 -15.00 -5.04
N SER A 70 6.48 -15.89 -4.15
CA SER A 70 6.50 -17.35 -4.41
C SER A 70 5.54 -17.78 -5.53
N ARG A 71 4.47 -17.02 -5.77
CA ARG A 71 3.43 -17.32 -6.78
C ARG A 71 3.55 -16.49 -8.05
N ARG A 72 4.23 -15.35 -7.94
CA ARG A 72 4.37 -14.42 -9.05
C ARG A 72 5.18 -15.07 -10.17
N GLN A 73 4.61 -15.13 -11.37
CA GLN A 73 5.36 -15.55 -12.54
C GLN A 73 6.46 -14.52 -12.86
N GLN A 74 7.58 -15.00 -13.41
CA GLN A 74 8.62 -14.09 -13.90
C GLN A 74 8.06 -13.23 -15.03
N GLN A 75 8.22 -11.93 -14.90
CA GLN A 75 7.75 -10.93 -15.84
C GLN A 75 8.94 -10.15 -16.39
N ARG A 76 8.79 -9.58 -17.56
CA ARG A 76 9.78 -8.65 -18.12
C ARG A 76 9.65 -7.29 -17.45
N ALA A 77 10.77 -6.59 -17.32
CA ALA A 77 10.77 -5.18 -16.91
C ALA A 77 9.91 -4.35 -17.88
N ILE A 78 9.16 -3.41 -17.32
CA ILE A 78 8.26 -2.54 -18.07
C ILE A 78 8.81 -1.11 -18.00
N PRO A 79 8.79 -0.32 -19.09
CA PRO A 79 9.18 1.07 -19.04
C PRO A 79 8.34 1.86 -18.04
N HIS A 80 8.99 2.54 -17.10
CA HIS A 80 8.32 3.40 -16.14
C HIS A 80 7.71 4.63 -16.84
N SER A 81 6.45 4.95 -16.55
CA SER A 81 5.69 6.00 -17.24
C SER A 81 6.31 7.41 -17.15
N ARG A 82 7.06 7.69 -16.06
CA ARG A 82 7.66 9.03 -15.84
C ARG A 82 9.06 9.22 -16.42
N HIS A 83 9.89 8.17 -16.43
CA HIS A 83 11.30 8.30 -16.82
C HIS A 83 11.74 7.31 -17.91
N GLY A 84 10.83 6.43 -18.37
CA GLY A 84 11.08 5.50 -19.47
C GLY A 84 12.07 4.36 -19.20
N ARG A 85 12.68 4.31 -18.02
CA ARG A 85 13.62 3.22 -17.66
C ARG A 85 12.85 1.93 -17.41
N PRO A 86 13.39 0.77 -17.84
CA PRO A 86 12.81 -0.52 -17.50
C PRO A 86 12.81 -0.73 -15.98
N VAL A 87 11.68 -1.17 -15.43
CA VAL A 87 11.50 -1.44 -14.00
C VAL A 87 10.82 -2.79 -13.83
N ASP A 88 11.29 -3.55 -12.85
CA ASP A 88 10.66 -4.79 -12.41
C ASP A 88 9.64 -4.46 -11.30
N PHE A 89 8.39 -4.28 -11.70
CA PHE A 89 7.32 -3.98 -10.76
C PHE A 89 6.84 -5.22 -10.00
N VAL A 90 6.44 -5.03 -8.75
CA VAL A 90 5.82 -6.07 -7.92
C VAL A 90 4.52 -6.57 -8.56
N PHE A 91 3.69 -5.65 -9.07
CA PHE A 91 2.39 -5.95 -9.64
C PHE A 91 2.38 -5.74 -11.15
N VAL A 92 2.45 -6.85 -11.87
CA VAL A 92 2.37 -6.91 -13.34
C VAL A 92 1.31 -7.93 -13.73
N GLU A 93 0.47 -7.61 -14.69
CA GLU A 93 -0.54 -8.49 -15.25
C GLU A 93 -0.44 -8.50 -16.78
N ASN A 94 -0.36 -9.70 -17.38
CA ASN A 94 -0.30 -9.89 -18.83
C ASN A 94 0.79 -9.02 -19.53
N GLY A 95 1.94 -8.86 -18.89
CA GLY A 95 3.03 -8.03 -19.40
C GLY A 95 2.82 -6.53 -19.30
N GLY A 96 1.77 -6.09 -18.64
CA GLY A 96 1.42 -4.69 -18.44
C GLY A 96 1.38 -4.27 -16.96
N HIS A 97 1.44 -2.98 -16.73
CA HIS A 97 1.32 -2.38 -15.41
C HIS A 97 -0.10 -2.59 -14.85
N LEU A 98 -0.23 -3.03 -13.60
CA LEU A 98 -1.53 -3.22 -12.96
C LEU A 98 -2.23 -1.88 -12.73
N GLY A 99 -3.49 -1.77 -13.13
CA GLY A 99 -4.29 -0.57 -12.88
C GLY A 99 -4.94 -0.53 -11.48
N PRO A 100 -5.24 0.67 -10.94
CA PRO A 100 -5.85 0.82 -9.62
C PRO A 100 -7.27 0.25 -9.53
N ALA A 101 -7.98 0.16 -10.63
CA ALA A 101 -9.36 -0.33 -10.68
C ALA A 101 -9.49 -1.77 -10.14
N ARG A 102 -8.46 -2.61 -10.33
CA ARG A 102 -8.47 -3.98 -9.84
C ARG A 102 -8.43 -4.05 -8.32
N ILE A 103 -7.56 -3.28 -7.69
CA ILE A 103 -7.46 -3.18 -6.23
C ILE A 103 -8.74 -2.58 -5.64
N GLN A 104 -9.27 -1.53 -6.26
CA GLN A 104 -10.51 -0.89 -5.83
C GLN A 104 -11.73 -1.82 -5.95
N ARG A 105 -11.80 -2.64 -7.00
CA ARG A 105 -12.83 -3.66 -7.16
C ARG A 105 -12.74 -4.69 -6.05
N GLY A 106 -11.56 -5.23 -5.80
CA GLY A 106 -11.34 -6.20 -4.73
C GLY A 106 -11.73 -5.66 -3.34
N LEU A 107 -11.47 -4.37 -3.07
CA LEU A 107 -11.92 -3.75 -1.82
C LEU A 107 -13.46 -3.73 -1.71
N ARG A 108 -14.16 -3.35 -2.79
CA ARG A 108 -15.63 -3.37 -2.81
C ARG A 108 -16.18 -4.79 -2.60
N ASP A 109 -15.57 -5.77 -3.24
CA ASP A 109 -15.99 -7.17 -3.13
C ASP A 109 -15.74 -7.71 -1.71
N ALA A 110 -14.62 -7.34 -1.08
CA ALA A 110 -14.32 -7.68 0.32
C ALA A 110 -15.35 -7.06 1.29
N VAL A 111 -15.72 -5.80 1.10
CA VAL A 111 -16.74 -5.11 1.93
C VAL A 111 -18.10 -5.81 1.79
N ARG A 112 -18.49 -6.17 0.57
CA ARG A 112 -19.74 -6.90 0.33
C ARG A 112 -19.72 -8.29 0.96
N ALA A 113 -18.63 -9.04 0.78
CA ALA A 113 -18.46 -10.38 1.33
C ALA A 113 -18.47 -10.38 2.88
N ALA A 114 -17.97 -9.31 3.49
CA ALA A 114 -17.99 -9.12 4.94
C ALA A 114 -19.32 -8.55 5.46
N ALA A 115 -20.29 -8.28 4.58
CA ALA A 115 -21.60 -7.70 4.89
C ALA A 115 -21.50 -6.41 5.73
N ILE A 116 -20.47 -5.60 5.47
CA ILE A 116 -20.25 -4.33 6.19
C ILE A 116 -21.24 -3.30 5.65
N THR A 117 -22.16 -2.86 6.51
CA THR A 117 -23.19 -1.89 6.17
C THR A 117 -23.02 -0.59 6.95
N GLY A 118 -23.45 0.50 6.33
CA GLY A 118 -23.58 1.79 7.02
C GLY A 118 -24.84 1.87 7.88
N VAL A 119 -25.01 2.99 8.55
CA VAL A 119 -26.18 3.26 9.41
C VAL A 119 -27.52 3.21 8.68
N ASN A 120 -27.49 3.36 7.34
CA ASN A 120 -28.67 3.26 6.47
C ASN A 120 -28.95 1.83 5.98
N GLY A 121 -28.23 0.82 6.47
CA GLY A 121 -28.36 -0.58 6.05
C GLY A 121 -27.82 -0.90 4.65
N GLN A 122 -27.27 0.08 3.94
CA GLN A 122 -26.65 -0.13 2.63
C GLN A 122 -25.18 -0.56 2.78
N PRO A 123 -24.61 -1.31 1.82
CA PRO A 123 -23.20 -1.66 1.84
C PRO A 123 -22.31 -0.41 2.01
N LEU A 124 -21.40 -0.44 2.97
CA LEU A 124 -20.51 0.67 3.23
C LEU A 124 -19.57 0.89 2.03
N ARG A 125 -19.47 2.13 1.59
CA ARG A 125 -18.51 2.49 0.54
C ARG A 125 -17.16 2.81 1.15
N ILE A 126 -16.23 1.87 1.08
CA ILE A 126 -14.84 2.04 1.52
C ILE A 126 -13.96 2.26 0.29
N VAL A 127 -13.05 3.22 0.37
CA VAL A 127 -12.04 3.50 -0.65
C VAL A 127 -10.63 3.26 -0.09
N ALA A 128 -9.67 2.98 -0.96
CA ALA A 128 -8.30 2.63 -0.55
C ALA A 128 -7.64 3.71 0.35
N HIS A 129 -7.97 4.98 0.15
CA HIS A 129 -7.45 6.06 0.99
C HIS A 129 -7.87 5.96 2.47
N GLN A 130 -9.02 5.33 2.75
CA GLN A 130 -9.47 5.10 4.13
C GLN A 130 -8.61 4.06 4.86
N LEU A 131 -8.01 3.10 4.14
CA LEU A 131 -7.03 2.18 4.75
C LEU A 131 -5.81 2.94 5.25
N ARG A 132 -5.32 3.91 4.47
CA ARG A 132 -4.24 4.79 4.88
C ARG A 132 -4.63 5.66 6.09
N HIS A 133 -5.86 6.17 6.12
CA HIS A 133 -6.37 6.92 7.25
C HIS A 133 -6.39 6.07 8.52
N THR A 134 -6.91 4.84 8.43
CA THR A 134 -6.92 3.89 9.55
C THR A 134 -5.51 3.57 10.05
N TYR A 135 -4.56 3.32 9.13
CA TYR A 135 -3.15 3.10 9.47
C TYR A 135 -2.56 4.29 10.23
N ALA A 136 -2.72 5.50 9.71
CA ALA A 136 -2.22 6.71 10.35
C ALA A 136 -2.83 6.95 11.73
N THR A 137 -4.14 6.79 11.88
CA THR A 137 -4.85 6.96 13.15
C THR A 137 -4.39 5.92 14.19
N SER A 138 -4.16 4.67 13.77
CA SER A 138 -3.64 3.64 14.68
C SER A 138 -2.26 3.98 15.23
N LEU A 139 -1.39 4.58 14.42
CA LEU A 139 -0.06 5.02 14.85
C LEU A 139 -0.11 6.21 15.80
N VAL A 140 -0.99 7.18 15.56
CA VAL A 140 -1.21 8.29 16.49
C VAL A 140 -1.71 7.76 17.84
N ASN A 141 -2.68 6.87 17.83
CA ASN A 141 -3.22 6.25 19.03
C ASN A 141 -2.17 5.41 19.80
N ALA A 142 -1.18 4.88 19.08
CA ALA A 142 -0.03 4.18 19.66
C ALA A 142 1.07 5.14 20.19
N GLY A 143 0.87 6.46 20.10
CA GLY A 143 1.76 7.47 20.63
C GLY A 143 2.80 8.01 19.65
N MET A 144 2.66 7.74 18.35
CA MET A 144 3.55 8.32 17.35
C MET A 144 3.35 9.84 17.28
N THR A 145 4.46 10.59 17.23
CA THR A 145 4.41 12.04 17.07
C THR A 145 3.92 12.42 15.67
N LEU A 146 3.26 13.59 15.54
CA LEU A 146 2.82 14.08 14.23
C LEU A 146 3.97 14.27 13.26
N GLN A 147 5.14 14.69 13.75
CA GLN A 147 6.34 14.86 12.91
C GLN A 147 6.82 13.52 12.35
N ALA A 148 6.90 12.47 13.18
CA ALA A 148 7.26 11.13 12.73
C ALA A 148 6.24 10.57 11.73
N LEU A 149 4.95 10.76 12.00
CA LEU A 149 3.87 10.36 11.11
C LEU A 149 3.94 11.09 9.76
N MET A 150 4.22 12.39 9.78
CA MET A 150 4.40 13.19 8.56
C MET A 150 5.50 12.62 7.66
N GLN A 151 6.64 12.28 8.25
CA GLN A 151 7.75 11.66 7.52
C GLN A 151 7.38 10.26 6.98
N LEU A 152 6.77 9.43 7.82
CA LEU A 152 6.35 8.08 7.45
C LEU A 152 5.35 8.07 6.29
N LEU A 153 4.40 8.99 6.30
CA LEU A 153 3.39 9.10 5.25
C LEU A 153 3.87 9.87 4.01
N GLY A 154 5.03 10.51 4.08
CA GLY A 154 5.55 11.35 2.99
C GLY A 154 4.66 12.58 2.73
N HIS A 155 4.18 13.22 3.80
CA HIS A 155 3.44 14.47 3.72
C HIS A 155 4.40 15.65 3.58
N SER A 156 4.08 16.56 2.66
CA SER A 156 4.89 17.78 2.40
C SER A 156 4.56 18.92 3.36
N SER A 157 3.42 18.85 4.08
CA SER A 157 3.03 19.87 5.03
C SER A 157 2.41 19.26 6.29
N PRO A 158 2.55 19.94 7.46
CA PRO A 158 1.94 19.51 8.72
C PRO A 158 0.42 19.41 8.66
N GLU A 159 -0.26 20.28 7.90
CA GLU A 159 -1.71 20.32 7.80
C GLU A 159 -2.29 19.01 7.26
N MET A 160 -1.55 18.34 6.36
CA MET A 160 -1.96 17.04 5.83
C MET A 160 -1.96 15.96 6.92
N THR A 161 -1.09 16.09 7.92
CA THR A 161 -0.96 15.12 9.02
C THR A 161 -1.89 15.45 10.18
N MET A 162 -2.17 16.71 10.42
CA MET A 162 -3.05 17.16 11.54
C MET A 162 -4.47 16.58 11.47
N ARG A 163 -4.92 16.14 10.30
CA ARG A 163 -6.22 15.46 10.13
C ARG A 163 -6.33 14.15 10.93
N TYR A 164 -5.22 13.60 11.38
CA TYR A 164 -5.17 12.35 12.17
C TYR A 164 -5.06 12.59 13.67
N ALA A 165 -4.92 13.83 14.09
CA ALA A 165 -4.77 14.22 15.50
C ALA A 165 -6.09 14.67 16.18
N GLN A 166 -7.21 14.56 15.46
CA GLN A 166 -8.54 14.98 15.96
C GLN A 166 -9.33 13.80 16.46
#